data_2be1598113c97543cfc0965278451f37
#
_entry.id   2be1598113c97543cfc0965278451f37
#
_cell.length_a   1.000
_cell.length_b   1.000
_cell.length_c   1.000
_cell.angle_alpha   90.00
_cell.angle_beta   90.00
_cell.angle_gamma   90.00
#
_symmetry.space_group_name_H-M   'P 1'
#
loop_
_entity.id
_entity.type
_entity.pdbx_description
1 polymer ?
#
loop_
_entity_poly.entity_id
_entity_poly.type
_entity_poly.pdbx_seq_one_letter_code
_entity_poly.pdbx_strand_id
1 'polypeptide(L)'
;MKHKSLLMALVILMPAAAAGAEIVNKDGNKLDLYGQLNGVHYFSSDADNNGDRSYTRFGFKGETQIADGLTGYGQWEYQAGLDQAESAGPGNSYTRLGFAGLTFGRWGSLDYGRNYGLLYDVAGWTDVLPEFGNDSYEAADNFMTGRANGLLTYHNRSLGGLLDGLDLGLQYQGKNRGDDALRAKDIQTQNGDGYAFSATYDTGVGLNFGAAYANSARTLAQQRFGLADGDRARAWTLGLKYDLDNLYLAASYARTENMTYVDGDRYAGFAPRADAVEAVAQYHFDSGVTPSVAYLQTRGRNLPGIGDADLVKYLDLALNYSFNANMSTYVEYKLNLLQRQNAVGAGAAPHVGNRLQVEV
;
A
#
# COMPACT_ATOMS: atom_id res chain seq x y z
N MET A 1 12.94 38.16 -25.04
CA MET A 1 12.81 37.68 -23.67
C MET A 1 12.46 36.19 -23.75
N LYS A 2 13.39 35.32 -23.37
CA LYS A 2 13.23 33.85 -23.51
C LYS A 2 12.54 33.34 -22.26
N HIS A 3 11.33 32.86 -22.40
CA HIS A 3 10.64 32.11 -21.33
C HIS A 3 11.35 30.79 -21.14
N LYS A 4 11.97 30.61 -19.99
CA LYS A 4 12.47 29.30 -19.51
C LYS A 4 11.26 28.54 -18.94
N SER A 5 10.80 27.55 -19.67
CA SER A 5 9.87 26.57 -19.16
C SER A 5 10.59 25.77 -18.07
N LEU A 6 10.16 25.93 -16.82
CA LEU A 6 10.61 25.14 -15.70
C LEU A 6 9.79 23.83 -15.75
N LEU A 7 10.38 22.75 -16.24
CA LEU A 7 9.84 21.42 -16.06
C LEU A 7 10.02 21.07 -14.57
N MET A 8 8.95 21.17 -13.83
CA MET A 8 8.89 20.69 -12.46
C MET A 8 8.62 19.17 -12.50
N ALA A 9 9.65 18.38 -12.28
CA ALA A 9 9.51 16.94 -12.12
C ALA A 9 8.80 16.68 -10.78
N LEU A 10 7.56 16.21 -10.83
CA LEU A 10 6.83 15.75 -9.67
C LEU A 10 7.48 14.45 -9.19
N VAL A 11 8.26 14.52 -8.13
CA VAL A 11 8.80 13.35 -7.43
C VAL A 11 7.65 12.76 -6.63
N ILE A 12 7.03 11.71 -7.15
CA ILE A 12 6.24 10.80 -6.31
C ILE A 12 7.28 10.15 -5.40
N LEU A 13 7.28 10.48 -4.12
CA LEU A 13 8.02 9.78 -3.09
C LEU A 13 7.43 8.36 -2.97
N MET A 14 7.89 7.47 -3.84
CA MET A 14 7.89 6.05 -3.51
C MET A 14 8.99 5.84 -2.47
N PRO A 15 8.82 4.94 -1.49
CA PRO A 15 9.92 4.57 -0.60
C PRO A 15 11.12 4.21 -1.47
N ALA A 16 12.26 4.80 -1.19
CA ALA A 16 13.53 4.79 -1.93
C ALA A 16 13.44 4.04 -3.26
N ALA A 17 13.00 4.71 -4.31
CA ALA A 17 12.99 4.11 -5.62
C ALA A 17 14.44 3.77 -5.96
N ALA A 18 14.80 2.48 -5.88
CA ALA A 18 16.07 2.01 -6.38
C ALA A 18 16.26 2.65 -7.75
N ALA A 19 17.34 3.41 -7.92
CA ALA A 19 17.65 4.05 -9.19
C ALA A 19 17.71 2.96 -10.25
N GLY A 20 16.69 2.90 -11.14
CA GLY A 20 16.63 1.90 -12.18
C GLY A 20 17.82 2.07 -13.11
N ALA A 21 18.50 0.97 -13.43
CA ALA A 21 19.50 0.98 -14.48
C ALA A 21 18.77 0.95 -15.83
N GLU A 22 18.96 1.97 -16.63
CA GLU A 22 18.48 1.99 -18.01
C GLU A 22 19.23 0.94 -18.84
N ILE A 23 18.51 -0.09 -19.30
CA ILE A 23 19.08 -1.17 -20.14
C ILE A 23 18.98 -0.78 -21.61
N VAL A 24 17.85 -0.20 -22.00
CA VAL A 24 17.56 0.22 -23.37
C VAL A 24 16.82 1.55 -23.34
N ASN A 25 17.26 2.48 -24.20
CA ASN A 25 16.51 3.71 -24.51
C ASN A 25 16.82 4.10 -25.96
N LYS A 26 16.12 3.49 -26.90
CA LYS A 26 16.38 3.65 -28.31
C LYS A 26 15.10 3.47 -29.13
N ASP A 27 14.97 4.29 -30.18
CA ASP A 27 13.91 4.19 -31.18
C ASP A 27 12.49 4.17 -30.55
N GLY A 28 12.26 4.99 -29.51
CA GLY A 28 10.99 5.07 -28.80
C GLY A 28 10.72 3.90 -27.83
N ASN A 29 11.72 3.01 -27.64
CA ASN A 29 11.63 1.92 -26.69
C ASN A 29 12.54 2.17 -25.48
N LYS A 30 12.01 1.94 -24.28
CA LYS A 30 12.72 2.08 -23.01
C LYS A 30 12.52 0.84 -22.15
N LEU A 31 13.61 0.36 -21.55
CA LEU A 31 13.57 -0.70 -20.56
C LEU A 31 14.49 -0.36 -19.40
N ASP A 32 13.93 -0.26 -18.20
CA ASP A 32 14.65 -0.06 -16.97
C ASP A 32 14.58 -1.32 -16.10
N LEU A 33 15.73 -1.73 -15.56
CA LEU A 33 15.83 -2.70 -14.47
C LEU A 33 15.97 -1.95 -13.15
N TYR A 34 15.20 -2.31 -12.14
CA TYR A 34 15.31 -1.75 -10.80
C TYR A 34 15.27 -2.85 -9.75
N GLY A 35 15.74 -2.54 -8.54
CA GLY A 35 15.69 -3.47 -7.44
C GLY A 35 16.25 -2.88 -6.16
N GLN A 36 16.01 -3.58 -5.06
CA GLN A 36 16.54 -3.27 -3.74
C GLN A 36 16.88 -4.55 -3.00
N LEU A 37 17.86 -4.48 -2.13
CA LEU A 37 18.25 -5.54 -1.21
C LEU A 37 18.09 -5.02 0.21
N ASN A 38 17.30 -5.71 1.03
CA ASN A 38 17.01 -5.32 2.39
C ASN A 38 17.53 -6.40 3.35
N GLY A 39 18.51 -6.04 4.17
CA GLY A 39 18.93 -6.83 5.33
C GLY A 39 18.15 -6.35 6.54
N VAL A 40 17.25 -7.17 7.06
CA VAL A 40 16.28 -6.78 8.09
C VAL A 40 16.26 -7.78 9.24
N HIS A 41 16.32 -7.29 10.47
CA HIS A 41 16.22 -8.13 11.66
C HIS A 41 15.19 -7.56 12.62
N TYR A 42 14.21 -8.38 13.03
CA TYR A 42 13.21 -8.00 14.02
C TYR A 42 13.63 -8.48 15.41
N PHE A 43 13.58 -7.58 16.38
CA PHE A 43 13.71 -7.87 17.79
C PHE A 43 12.31 -7.80 18.43
N SER A 44 11.71 -8.95 18.69
CA SER A 44 10.35 -9.04 19.22
C SER A 44 10.28 -10.05 20.37
N SER A 45 9.42 -9.77 21.35
CA SER A 45 9.04 -10.77 22.36
C SER A 45 8.11 -11.85 21.81
N ASP A 46 7.58 -11.66 20.63
CA ASP A 46 6.78 -12.65 19.90
C ASP A 46 7.70 -13.48 19.00
N ALA A 47 7.80 -14.78 19.30
CA ALA A 47 8.71 -15.68 18.61
C ALA A 47 8.44 -15.78 17.10
N ASP A 48 7.17 -15.67 16.67
CA ASP A 48 6.79 -15.75 15.26
C ASP A 48 7.19 -14.50 14.47
N ASN A 49 7.54 -13.43 15.16
CA ASN A 49 7.92 -12.13 14.59
C ASN A 49 9.30 -11.66 15.08
N ASN A 50 10.17 -12.59 15.47
CA ASN A 50 11.55 -12.31 15.87
C ASN A 50 12.51 -12.97 14.89
N GLY A 51 13.64 -12.32 14.60
CA GLY A 51 14.68 -12.87 13.74
C GLY A 51 14.80 -12.20 12.38
N ASP A 52 15.46 -12.88 11.47
CA ASP A 52 15.73 -12.42 10.11
C ASP A 52 14.44 -12.27 9.32
N ARG A 53 14.32 -11.14 8.61
CA ARG A 53 13.21 -10.80 7.70
C ARG A 53 13.74 -10.23 6.38
N SER A 54 14.98 -10.52 6.07
CA SER A 54 15.67 -10.02 4.89
C SER A 54 14.97 -10.44 3.60
N TYR A 55 14.94 -9.55 2.63
CA TYR A 55 14.33 -9.80 1.32
C TYR A 55 15.00 -8.96 0.22
N THR A 56 14.78 -9.36 -1.01
CA THR A 56 15.08 -8.56 -2.19
C THR A 56 13.83 -8.29 -3.02
N ARG A 57 13.77 -7.14 -3.65
CA ARG A 57 12.78 -6.81 -4.69
C ARG A 57 13.52 -6.45 -5.96
N PHE A 58 13.02 -6.90 -7.09
CA PHE A 58 13.53 -6.51 -8.39
C PHE A 58 12.41 -6.54 -9.43
N GLY A 59 12.57 -5.77 -10.49
CA GLY A 59 11.54 -5.65 -11.50
C GLY A 59 12.03 -4.92 -12.74
N PHE A 60 11.15 -4.90 -13.74
CA PHE A 60 11.34 -4.20 -15.00
C PHE A 60 10.23 -3.16 -15.18
N LYS A 61 10.58 -2.00 -15.75
CA LYS A 61 9.64 -1.05 -16.33
C LYS A 61 9.97 -0.92 -17.81
N GLY A 62 8.98 -1.08 -18.66
CA GLY A 62 9.12 -0.97 -20.10
C GLY A 62 8.16 0.03 -20.69
N GLU A 63 8.60 0.76 -21.71
CA GLU A 63 7.78 1.68 -22.51
C GLU A 63 8.10 1.49 -23.98
N THR A 64 7.09 1.66 -24.83
CA THR A 64 7.27 1.67 -26.30
C THR A 64 6.33 2.70 -26.90
N GLN A 65 6.87 3.60 -27.73
CA GLN A 65 6.07 4.56 -28.46
C GLN A 65 5.43 3.87 -29.67
N ILE A 66 4.11 3.83 -29.69
CA ILE A 66 3.32 3.17 -30.75
C ILE A 66 2.99 4.16 -31.86
N ALA A 67 2.61 5.39 -31.47
CA ALA A 67 2.29 6.50 -32.36
C ALA A 67 2.40 7.82 -31.58
N ASP A 68 2.24 8.96 -32.27
CA ASP A 68 2.20 10.26 -31.61
C ASP A 68 1.08 10.30 -30.56
N GLY A 69 1.47 10.56 -29.30
CA GLY A 69 0.56 10.60 -28.16
C GLY A 69 0.03 9.24 -27.70
N LEU A 70 0.55 8.13 -28.22
CA LEU A 70 0.20 6.78 -27.80
C LEU A 70 1.46 5.99 -27.41
N THR A 71 1.58 5.64 -26.14
CA THR A 71 2.69 4.86 -25.58
C THR A 71 2.17 3.61 -24.89
N GLY A 72 2.71 2.44 -25.25
CA GLY A 72 2.54 1.22 -24.49
C GLY A 72 3.48 1.20 -23.28
N TYR A 73 3.05 0.73 -22.14
CA TYR A 73 3.90 0.57 -20.98
C TYR A 73 3.57 -0.70 -20.19
N GLY A 74 4.51 -1.12 -19.34
CA GLY A 74 4.28 -2.24 -18.46
C GLY A 74 5.29 -2.28 -17.33
N GLN A 75 4.93 -2.97 -16.26
CA GLN A 75 5.78 -3.19 -15.10
C GLN A 75 5.60 -4.60 -14.58
N TRP A 76 6.70 -5.20 -14.17
CA TRP A 76 6.69 -6.41 -13.37
C TRP A 76 7.63 -6.24 -12.19
N GLU A 77 7.19 -6.65 -10.97
CA GLU A 77 7.97 -6.59 -9.74
C GLU A 77 7.78 -7.88 -8.95
N TYR A 78 8.90 -8.44 -8.52
CA TYR A 78 8.96 -9.64 -7.71
C TYR A 78 9.71 -9.41 -6.41
N GLN A 79 9.21 -10.00 -5.33
CA GLN A 79 9.92 -10.07 -4.05
C GLN A 79 10.36 -11.50 -3.80
N ALA A 80 11.63 -11.68 -3.37
CA ALA A 80 12.15 -12.94 -2.89
C ALA A 80 12.61 -12.79 -1.44
N GLY A 81 12.17 -13.71 -0.57
CA GLY A 81 12.65 -13.82 0.80
C GLY A 81 14.11 -14.31 0.82
N LEU A 82 14.91 -13.77 1.72
CA LEU A 82 16.30 -14.15 1.95
C LEU A 82 16.50 -14.76 3.35
N ASP A 83 15.42 -14.84 4.12
CA ASP A 83 15.32 -15.28 5.52
C ASP A 83 15.11 -16.79 5.68
N GLN A 84 15.15 -17.55 4.59
CA GLN A 84 14.88 -19.00 4.60
C GLN A 84 16.15 -19.81 4.36
N ALA A 85 16.23 -20.98 5.02
CA ALA A 85 17.26 -21.98 4.69
C ALA A 85 17.04 -22.52 3.27
N GLU A 86 18.12 -22.82 2.53
CA GLU A 86 18.04 -23.35 1.16
C GLU A 86 17.15 -24.60 1.06
N SER A 87 17.11 -25.42 2.09
CA SER A 87 16.28 -26.64 2.16
C SER A 87 14.78 -26.38 2.39
N ALA A 88 14.40 -25.17 2.79
CA ALA A 88 13.01 -24.82 3.12
C ALA A 88 12.20 -24.36 1.89
N GLY A 89 12.86 -24.19 0.73
CA GLY A 89 12.21 -23.69 -0.49
C GLY A 89 12.09 -22.16 -0.54
N PRO A 90 11.29 -21.64 -1.49
CA PRO A 90 11.33 -20.19 -1.85
C PRO A 90 10.70 -19.23 -0.84
N GLY A 91 10.23 -19.69 0.32
CA GLY A 91 9.72 -18.84 1.42
C GLY A 91 8.67 -17.81 0.97
N ASN A 92 8.77 -16.58 1.49
CA ASN A 92 7.88 -15.45 1.18
C ASN A 92 8.22 -14.79 -0.18
N SER A 93 8.13 -15.56 -1.27
CA SER A 93 8.47 -15.09 -2.61
C SER A 93 7.21 -14.98 -3.47
N TYR A 94 6.97 -13.81 -4.07
CA TYR A 94 5.74 -13.54 -4.82
C TYR A 94 5.86 -12.36 -5.78
N THR A 95 5.02 -12.36 -6.83
CA THR A 95 4.85 -11.20 -7.71
C THR A 95 4.07 -10.10 -6.97
N ARG A 96 4.67 -8.93 -6.85
CA ARG A 96 4.04 -7.73 -6.26
C ARG A 96 3.21 -6.98 -7.28
N LEU A 97 3.78 -6.71 -8.45
CA LEU A 97 3.15 -6.01 -9.56
C LEU A 97 3.33 -6.81 -10.85
N GLY A 98 2.36 -6.70 -11.75
CA GLY A 98 2.40 -7.32 -13.08
C GLY A 98 1.26 -6.81 -13.94
N PHE A 99 1.48 -5.70 -14.65
CA PHE A 99 0.46 -5.06 -15.48
C PHE A 99 1.06 -4.48 -16.76
N ALA A 100 0.19 -4.28 -17.74
CA ALA A 100 0.52 -3.58 -18.98
C ALA A 100 -0.61 -2.63 -19.36
N GLY A 101 -0.28 -1.55 -20.06
CA GLY A 101 -1.24 -0.51 -20.38
C GLY A 101 -0.83 0.38 -21.54
N LEU A 102 -1.67 1.38 -21.77
CA LEU A 102 -1.51 2.41 -22.79
C LEU A 102 -1.69 3.79 -22.17
N THR A 103 -0.82 4.71 -22.54
CA THR A 103 -0.96 6.15 -22.24
C THR A 103 -1.41 6.89 -23.49
N PHE A 104 -2.46 7.69 -23.38
CA PHE A 104 -3.10 8.46 -24.46
C PHE A 104 -2.77 9.96 -24.33
N GLY A 105 -1.50 10.30 -24.22
CA GLY A 105 -1.05 11.68 -24.00
C GLY A 105 -1.75 12.31 -22.80
N ARG A 106 -2.36 13.49 -22.98
CA ARG A 106 -3.09 14.20 -21.92
C ARG A 106 -4.39 13.52 -21.45
N TRP A 107 -4.89 12.54 -22.20
CA TRP A 107 -6.14 11.85 -21.88
C TRP A 107 -5.95 10.75 -20.83
N GLY A 108 -4.73 10.59 -20.31
CA GLY A 108 -4.45 9.66 -19.23
C GLY A 108 -3.95 8.30 -19.70
N SER A 109 -4.04 7.33 -18.82
CA SER A 109 -3.58 5.96 -19.05
C SER A 109 -4.65 4.94 -18.68
N LEU A 110 -4.58 3.77 -19.31
CA LEU A 110 -5.40 2.60 -19.02
C LEU A 110 -4.47 1.41 -18.92
N ASP A 111 -4.49 0.70 -17.79
CA ASP A 111 -3.73 -0.54 -17.61
C ASP A 111 -4.59 -1.67 -17.06
N TYR A 112 -4.08 -2.89 -17.23
CA TYR A 112 -4.70 -4.09 -16.71
C TYR A 112 -3.66 -5.03 -16.12
N GLY A 113 -3.98 -5.60 -14.96
CA GLY A 113 -3.16 -6.64 -14.33
C GLY A 113 -3.21 -6.62 -12.81
N ARG A 114 -2.08 -7.08 -12.20
CA ARG A 114 -1.84 -6.96 -10.77
C ARG A 114 -1.22 -5.60 -10.48
N ASN A 115 -1.97 -4.74 -9.84
CA ASN A 115 -1.58 -3.37 -9.55
C ASN A 115 -2.13 -2.92 -8.19
N TYR A 116 -1.95 -1.68 -7.81
CA TYR A 116 -2.57 -1.09 -6.62
C TYR A 116 -4.06 -0.80 -6.86
N GLY A 117 -4.87 -1.05 -5.83
CA GLY A 117 -6.23 -0.56 -5.77
C GLY A 117 -6.27 0.96 -5.52
N LEU A 118 -7.28 1.65 -6.04
CA LEU A 118 -7.36 3.13 -5.98
C LEU A 118 -7.50 3.72 -4.56
N LEU A 119 -7.82 2.93 -3.55
CA LEU A 119 -7.74 3.39 -2.16
C LEU A 119 -6.31 3.78 -1.79
N TYR A 120 -5.31 3.15 -2.42
CA TYR A 120 -3.89 3.43 -2.19
C TYR A 120 -3.43 4.79 -2.73
N ASP A 121 -4.14 5.41 -3.68
CA ASP A 121 -3.82 6.77 -4.14
C ASP A 121 -3.86 7.79 -2.99
N VAL A 122 -4.61 7.50 -1.94
CA VAL A 122 -4.70 8.32 -0.72
C VAL A 122 -3.95 7.67 0.44
N ALA A 123 -4.12 6.38 0.65
CA ALA A 123 -3.52 5.64 1.75
C ALA A 123 -1.99 5.60 1.66
N GLY A 124 -1.43 5.56 0.45
CA GLY A 124 0.01 5.64 0.23
C GLY A 124 0.68 6.91 0.78
N TRP A 125 -0.10 7.94 1.13
CA TRP A 125 0.45 9.14 1.77
C TRP A 125 0.91 8.89 3.21
N THR A 126 0.35 7.92 3.90
CA THR A 126 0.78 7.51 5.24
C THR A 126 1.72 6.30 5.24
N ASP A 127 1.93 5.67 4.06
CA ASP A 127 2.84 4.53 3.85
C ASP A 127 4.27 5.00 3.51
N VAL A 128 4.91 5.72 4.42
CA VAL A 128 6.21 6.35 4.21
C VAL A 128 7.25 5.97 5.27
N LEU A 129 6.91 5.07 6.19
CA LEU A 129 7.83 4.53 7.16
C LEU A 129 8.74 3.47 6.52
N PRO A 130 9.95 3.25 7.04
CA PRO A 130 10.88 2.28 6.45
C PRO A 130 10.33 0.87 6.35
N GLU A 131 9.62 0.37 7.35
CA GLU A 131 9.15 -1.01 7.41
C GLU A 131 7.71 -1.16 7.89
N PHE A 132 7.35 -0.47 8.98
CA PHE A 132 6.01 -0.55 9.54
C PHE A 132 5.10 0.53 8.93
N GLY A 133 3.83 0.49 9.25
CA GLY A 133 2.83 1.39 8.66
C GLY A 133 1.95 0.68 7.65
N ASN A 134 0.97 1.40 7.11
CA ASN A 134 0.06 0.95 6.04
C ASN A 134 -0.63 -0.40 6.33
N ASP A 135 -0.91 -0.68 7.60
CA ASP A 135 -1.53 -1.92 8.05
C ASP A 135 -2.86 -1.70 8.80
N SER A 136 -3.41 -0.49 8.71
CA SER A 136 -4.65 -0.17 9.41
C SER A 136 -5.89 -0.78 8.75
N TYR A 137 -5.99 -0.76 7.42
CA TYR A 137 -7.07 -1.40 6.67
C TYR A 137 -6.61 -1.97 5.33
N GLU A 138 -5.40 -1.66 4.93
CA GLU A 138 -4.82 -2.09 3.67
C GLU A 138 -4.23 -3.49 3.80
N ALA A 139 -4.50 -4.30 2.79
CA ALA A 139 -3.91 -5.62 2.68
C ALA A 139 -3.82 -6.02 1.21
N ALA A 140 -2.77 -6.75 0.86
CA ALA A 140 -2.67 -7.33 -0.47
C ALA A 140 -3.77 -8.38 -0.68
N ASP A 141 -4.35 -8.36 -1.87
CA ASP A 141 -5.41 -9.27 -2.32
C ASP A 141 -6.72 -9.17 -1.51
N ASN A 142 -6.87 -8.14 -0.68
CA ASN A 142 -8.11 -7.85 0.04
C ASN A 142 -8.90 -6.78 -0.73
N PHE A 143 -9.71 -7.19 -1.69
CA PHE A 143 -10.43 -6.31 -2.60
C PHE A 143 -9.49 -5.30 -3.27
N MET A 144 -9.81 -3.99 -3.24
CA MET A 144 -9.01 -2.90 -3.81
C MET A 144 -8.35 -2.03 -2.73
N THR A 145 -8.00 -2.62 -1.55
CA THR A 145 -7.36 -1.86 -0.46
C THR A 145 -5.86 -1.73 -0.62
N GLY A 146 -5.22 -2.72 -1.21
CA GLY A 146 -3.78 -2.75 -1.50
C GLY A 146 -3.53 -3.28 -2.91
N ARG A 147 -2.41 -3.99 -3.12
CA ARG A 147 -2.15 -4.64 -4.41
C ARG A 147 -3.09 -5.82 -4.62
N ALA A 148 -3.72 -5.89 -5.79
CA ALA A 148 -4.65 -6.96 -6.13
C ALA A 148 -4.58 -7.34 -7.60
N ASN A 149 -5.10 -8.53 -7.92
CA ASN A 149 -5.20 -9.03 -9.29
C ASN A 149 -6.45 -8.52 -10.00
N GLY A 150 -6.43 -8.57 -11.35
CA GLY A 150 -7.60 -8.34 -12.19
C GLY A 150 -8.11 -6.92 -12.18
N LEU A 151 -7.20 -5.96 -11.98
CA LEU A 151 -7.51 -4.53 -11.97
C LEU A 151 -7.41 -3.96 -13.38
N LEU A 152 -8.48 -3.34 -13.86
CA LEU A 152 -8.49 -2.45 -15.01
C LEU A 152 -8.56 -1.03 -14.48
N THR A 153 -7.49 -0.27 -14.64
CA THR A 153 -7.32 1.04 -14.03
C THR A 153 -7.16 2.13 -15.08
N TYR A 154 -7.94 3.18 -14.97
CA TYR A 154 -7.77 4.42 -15.71
C TYR A 154 -7.32 5.52 -14.75
N HIS A 155 -6.25 6.22 -15.12
CA HIS A 155 -5.80 7.44 -14.45
C HIS A 155 -5.75 8.61 -15.41
N ASN A 156 -6.17 9.78 -14.94
CA ASN A 156 -6.03 11.05 -15.67
C ASN A 156 -5.46 12.11 -14.74
N ARG A 157 -4.33 12.67 -15.14
CA ARG A 157 -3.65 13.73 -14.40
C ARG A 157 -4.08 15.10 -14.91
N SER A 158 -4.23 16.04 -13.99
CA SER A 158 -4.62 17.43 -14.28
C SER A 158 -5.89 17.53 -15.15
N LEU A 159 -6.78 16.53 -15.04
CA LEU A 159 -8.02 16.42 -15.82
C LEU A 159 -7.78 16.71 -17.33
N GLY A 160 -6.73 16.10 -17.90
CA GLY A 160 -6.33 16.33 -19.29
C GLY A 160 -5.76 17.73 -19.56
N GLY A 161 -5.25 18.40 -18.53
CA GLY A 161 -4.75 19.77 -18.57
C GLY A 161 -5.82 20.86 -18.43
N LEU A 162 -7.03 20.50 -17.98
CA LEU A 162 -8.12 21.45 -17.71
C LEU A 162 -8.06 22.03 -16.29
N LEU A 163 -7.57 21.23 -15.34
CA LEU A 163 -7.42 21.65 -13.94
C LEU A 163 -6.12 21.07 -13.38
N ASP A 164 -5.09 21.92 -13.33
CA ASP A 164 -3.80 21.53 -12.81
C ASP A 164 -3.91 21.07 -11.35
N GLY A 165 -3.18 20.00 -11.03
CA GLY A 165 -3.17 19.40 -9.69
C GLY A 165 -4.31 18.44 -9.39
N LEU A 166 -5.38 18.34 -10.20
CA LEU A 166 -6.45 17.38 -10.00
C LEU A 166 -6.16 16.07 -10.75
N ASP A 167 -5.90 15.00 -10.02
CA ASP A 167 -5.75 13.65 -10.57
C ASP A 167 -6.99 12.81 -10.23
N LEU A 168 -7.48 12.05 -11.22
CA LEU A 168 -8.65 11.19 -11.10
C LEU A 168 -8.30 9.76 -11.45
N GLY A 169 -8.82 8.81 -10.66
CA GLY A 169 -8.73 7.38 -10.89
C GLY A 169 -10.11 6.72 -11.03
N LEU A 170 -10.25 5.80 -11.99
CA LEU A 170 -11.39 4.90 -12.15
C LEU A 170 -10.85 3.48 -12.25
N GLN A 171 -11.43 2.54 -11.50
CA GLN A 171 -10.95 1.16 -11.50
C GLN A 171 -12.10 0.17 -11.45
N TYR A 172 -11.93 -0.92 -12.19
CA TYR A 172 -12.75 -2.12 -12.11
C TYR A 172 -11.87 -3.28 -11.64
N GLN A 173 -12.35 -4.07 -10.69
CA GLN A 173 -11.74 -5.32 -10.29
C GLN A 173 -12.61 -6.48 -10.75
N GLY A 174 -12.04 -7.37 -11.57
CA GLY A 174 -12.69 -8.61 -11.97
C GLY A 174 -12.76 -9.61 -10.82
N LYS A 175 -13.79 -10.42 -10.83
CA LYS A 175 -14.02 -11.48 -9.84
C LYS A 175 -12.85 -12.46 -9.76
N ASN A 176 -12.37 -12.68 -8.55
CA ASN A 176 -11.38 -13.71 -8.21
C ASN A 176 -11.90 -14.57 -7.07
N ARG A 177 -12.06 -15.88 -7.31
CA ARG A 177 -12.63 -16.81 -6.32
C ARG A 177 -11.59 -17.60 -5.54
N GLY A 178 -10.30 -17.54 -5.94
CA GLY A 178 -9.33 -18.49 -5.43
C GLY A 178 -9.68 -19.94 -5.82
N ASP A 179 -8.90 -20.88 -5.35
CA ASP A 179 -9.29 -22.30 -5.39
C ASP A 179 -10.46 -22.51 -4.43
N ASP A 180 -11.44 -23.35 -4.79
CA ASP A 180 -12.69 -23.61 -4.06
C ASP A 180 -12.51 -24.21 -2.64
N ALA A 181 -11.30 -24.22 -2.12
CA ALA A 181 -11.00 -24.67 -0.79
C ALA A 181 -11.49 -23.68 0.27
N LEU A 182 -12.34 -24.12 1.15
CA LEU A 182 -12.90 -23.40 2.31
C LEU A 182 -11.85 -23.11 3.41
N ARG A 183 -10.63 -22.74 3.05
CA ARG A 183 -9.60 -22.34 4.01
C ARG A 183 -9.75 -20.86 4.32
N ALA A 184 -9.65 -20.47 5.58
CA ALA A 184 -9.81 -19.08 6.02
C ALA A 184 -8.89 -18.11 5.24
N LYS A 185 -7.69 -18.54 4.87
CA LYS A 185 -6.73 -17.77 4.08
C LYS A 185 -7.21 -17.50 2.64
N ASP A 186 -7.89 -18.49 2.02
CA ASP A 186 -8.41 -18.34 0.65
C ASP A 186 -9.60 -17.36 0.63
N ILE A 187 -10.38 -17.30 1.72
CA ILE A 187 -11.53 -16.39 1.85
C ILE A 187 -11.07 -14.92 1.92
N GLN A 188 -9.93 -14.63 2.55
CA GLN A 188 -9.41 -13.27 2.65
C GLN A 188 -9.00 -12.70 1.29
N THR A 189 -8.54 -13.53 0.37
CA THR A 189 -7.99 -13.14 -0.93
C THR A 189 -9.00 -13.27 -2.07
N GLN A 190 -10.23 -13.66 -1.79
CA GLN A 190 -11.33 -13.72 -2.76
C GLN A 190 -12.00 -12.34 -2.94
N ASN A 191 -12.56 -12.11 -4.11
CA ASN A 191 -13.45 -10.99 -4.37
C ASN A 191 -14.47 -11.34 -5.47
N GLY A 192 -15.63 -10.70 -5.43
CA GLY A 192 -16.52 -10.57 -6.59
C GLY A 192 -16.13 -9.34 -7.43
N ASP A 193 -16.92 -9.03 -8.44
CA ASP A 193 -16.73 -7.84 -9.26
C ASP A 193 -16.87 -6.57 -8.41
N GLY A 194 -15.95 -5.61 -8.64
CA GLY A 194 -15.89 -4.37 -7.90
C GLY A 194 -15.53 -3.17 -8.76
N TYR A 195 -15.72 -1.98 -8.20
CA TYR A 195 -15.29 -0.72 -8.79
C TYR A 195 -14.75 0.22 -7.72
N ALA A 196 -13.86 1.12 -8.12
CA ALA A 196 -13.32 2.14 -7.26
C ALA A 196 -13.13 3.48 -8.01
N PHE A 197 -13.07 4.54 -7.23
CA PHE A 197 -12.81 5.92 -7.69
C PHE A 197 -11.80 6.55 -6.74
N SER A 198 -10.91 7.38 -7.29
CA SER A 198 -10.05 8.26 -6.52
C SER A 198 -10.03 9.66 -7.10
N ALA A 199 -9.81 10.64 -6.25
CA ALA A 199 -9.52 12.02 -6.62
C ALA A 199 -8.48 12.56 -5.65
N THR A 200 -7.38 13.11 -6.18
CA THR A 200 -6.38 13.81 -5.39
C THR A 200 -6.15 15.18 -5.99
N TYR A 201 -5.93 16.16 -5.12
CA TYR A 201 -5.70 17.55 -5.54
C TYR A 201 -4.45 18.11 -4.87
N ASP A 202 -3.47 18.46 -5.69
CA ASP A 202 -2.27 19.21 -5.30
C ASP A 202 -2.52 20.69 -5.48
N THR A 203 -2.42 21.45 -4.40
CA THR A 203 -2.62 22.90 -4.44
C THR A 203 -1.43 23.69 -5.03
N GLY A 204 -0.30 23.03 -5.25
CA GLY A 204 0.96 23.67 -5.69
C GLY A 204 1.73 24.42 -4.60
N VAL A 205 1.26 24.38 -3.34
CA VAL A 205 1.91 25.00 -2.17
C VAL A 205 2.27 23.97 -1.09
N GLY A 206 2.48 22.72 -1.51
CA GLY A 206 2.82 21.59 -0.64
C GLY A 206 1.61 20.91 0.04
N LEU A 207 0.42 21.46 -0.04
CA LEU A 207 -0.79 20.91 0.55
C LEU A 207 -1.56 20.08 -0.49
N ASN A 208 -1.92 18.85 -0.13
CA ASN A 208 -2.66 17.92 -0.98
C ASN A 208 -3.88 17.37 -0.23
N PHE A 209 -4.97 17.21 -0.97
CA PHE A 209 -6.21 16.60 -0.50
C PHE A 209 -6.50 15.33 -1.31
N GLY A 210 -7.01 14.29 -0.68
CA GLY A 210 -7.36 13.07 -1.35
C GLY A 210 -8.65 12.45 -0.83
N ALA A 211 -9.38 11.81 -1.74
CA ALA A 211 -10.53 10.99 -1.42
C ALA A 211 -10.57 9.78 -2.34
N ALA A 212 -10.91 8.60 -1.80
CA ALA A 212 -11.15 7.42 -2.60
C ALA A 212 -12.30 6.59 -2.05
N TYR A 213 -12.92 5.81 -2.94
CA TYR A 213 -14.03 4.92 -2.63
C TYR A 213 -13.90 3.63 -3.41
N ALA A 214 -14.21 2.50 -2.77
CA ALA A 214 -14.29 1.18 -3.40
C ALA A 214 -15.54 0.43 -2.97
N ASN A 215 -16.08 -0.37 -3.88
CA ASN A 215 -17.25 -1.22 -3.64
C ASN A 215 -17.13 -2.51 -4.45
N SER A 216 -17.04 -3.64 -3.77
CA SER A 216 -16.90 -4.97 -4.38
C SER A 216 -17.98 -5.91 -3.90
N ALA A 217 -18.41 -6.81 -4.76
CA ALA A 217 -19.23 -7.93 -4.34
C ALA A 217 -18.39 -8.90 -3.49
N ARG A 218 -18.97 -9.45 -2.44
CA ARG A 218 -18.39 -10.55 -1.66
C ARG A 218 -18.81 -11.88 -2.30
N THR A 219 -17.91 -12.86 -2.26
CA THR A 219 -18.25 -14.21 -2.70
C THR A 219 -19.23 -14.86 -1.71
N LEU A 220 -19.94 -15.90 -2.15
CA LEU A 220 -20.84 -16.65 -1.25
C LEU A 220 -20.10 -17.27 -0.06
N ALA A 221 -18.83 -17.65 -0.26
CA ALA A 221 -17.98 -18.15 0.83
C ALA A 221 -17.72 -17.04 1.86
N GLN A 222 -17.35 -15.83 1.41
CA GLN A 222 -17.15 -14.68 2.29
C GLN A 222 -18.41 -14.28 3.06
N GLN A 223 -19.59 -14.34 2.41
CA GLN A 223 -20.87 -14.03 3.05
C GLN A 223 -21.26 -15.03 4.14
N ARG A 224 -20.87 -16.29 3.97
CA ARG A 224 -21.17 -17.37 4.92
C ARG A 224 -20.14 -17.52 6.03
N PHE A 225 -19.01 -16.80 5.91
CA PHE A 225 -17.89 -16.93 6.83
C PHE A 225 -17.81 -15.71 7.76
N GLY A 226 -18.05 -15.97 9.04
CA GLY A 226 -17.65 -15.07 10.10
C GLY A 226 -18.65 -13.98 10.50
N LEU A 227 -18.12 -12.80 10.76
CA LEU A 227 -18.76 -11.75 11.56
C LEU A 227 -19.73 -10.85 10.80
N ALA A 228 -19.66 -10.82 9.48
CA ALA A 228 -20.43 -9.87 8.66
C ALA A 228 -21.33 -10.58 7.64
N ASP A 229 -22.59 -10.13 7.56
CA ASP A 229 -23.64 -10.75 6.71
C ASP A 229 -23.83 -10.05 5.36
N GLY A 230 -23.22 -8.89 5.12
CA GLY A 230 -23.43 -8.10 3.89
C GLY A 230 -22.87 -8.77 2.62
N ASP A 231 -23.53 -8.59 1.50
CA ASP A 231 -23.13 -9.07 0.16
C ASP A 231 -22.10 -8.15 -0.52
N ARG A 232 -21.84 -6.97 0.06
CA ARG A 232 -20.90 -5.95 -0.45
C ARG A 232 -19.85 -5.63 0.58
N ALA A 233 -18.60 -5.55 0.09
CA ALA A 233 -17.48 -4.94 0.79
C ALA A 233 -17.30 -3.51 0.27
N ARG A 234 -17.23 -2.53 1.17
CA ARG A 234 -17.09 -1.11 0.82
C ARG A 234 -16.01 -0.47 1.65
N ALA A 235 -15.33 0.49 1.05
CA ALA A 235 -14.42 1.37 1.76
C ALA A 235 -14.45 2.78 1.18
N TRP A 236 -14.21 3.77 2.02
CA TRP A 236 -13.85 5.10 1.59
C TRP A 236 -12.75 5.63 2.49
N THR A 237 -11.90 6.47 1.91
CA THR A 237 -10.80 7.12 2.62
C THR A 237 -10.73 8.58 2.25
N LEU A 238 -10.32 9.40 3.21
CA LEU A 238 -9.96 10.80 3.04
C LEU A 238 -8.54 10.98 3.53
N GLY A 239 -7.75 11.78 2.82
CA GLY A 239 -6.36 12.07 3.17
C GLY A 239 -6.04 13.55 3.05
N LEU A 240 -5.10 13.95 3.88
CA LEU A 240 -4.45 15.25 3.88
C LEU A 240 -2.96 15.02 3.92
N LYS A 241 -2.21 15.67 3.01
CA LYS A 241 -0.76 15.62 2.97
C LYS A 241 -0.20 17.04 2.85
N TYR A 242 0.84 17.32 3.63
CA TYR A 242 1.69 18.48 3.48
C TYR A 242 3.12 18.02 3.20
N ASP A 243 3.67 18.45 2.09
CA ASP A 243 5.00 18.06 1.63
C ASP A 243 5.67 19.30 1.01
N LEU A 244 6.42 20.00 1.81
CA LEU A 244 7.13 21.22 1.39
C LEU A 244 8.44 21.35 2.15
N ASP A 245 9.49 21.72 1.43
CA ASP A 245 10.85 21.82 1.93
C ASP A 245 11.30 20.48 2.55
N ASN A 246 11.60 20.50 3.86
CA ASN A 246 12.08 19.34 4.59
C ASN A 246 11.00 18.69 5.48
N LEU A 247 9.78 19.19 5.46
CA LEU A 247 8.69 18.71 6.32
C LEU A 247 7.66 17.92 5.54
N TYR A 248 7.46 16.67 5.95
CA TYR A 248 6.39 15.80 5.47
C TYR A 248 5.40 15.50 6.58
N LEU A 249 4.14 15.79 6.36
CA LEU A 249 3.04 15.45 7.25
C LEU A 249 1.93 14.79 6.42
N ALA A 250 1.41 13.67 6.87
CA ALA A 250 0.21 13.10 6.26
C ALA A 250 -0.72 12.52 7.31
N ALA A 251 -2.01 12.57 7.01
CA ALA A 251 -3.03 11.92 7.82
C ALA A 251 -4.13 11.38 6.91
N SER A 252 -4.65 10.21 7.29
CA SER A 252 -5.78 9.58 6.61
C SER A 252 -6.83 9.10 7.60
N TYR A 253 -8.08 9.11 7.16
CA TYR A 253 -9.19 8.44 7.81
C TYR A 253 -9.90 7.56 6.81
N ALA A 254 -10.11 6.30 7.17
CA ALA A 254 -10.86 5.35 6.35
C ALA A 254 -11.98 4.68 7.13
N ARG A 255 -13.04 4.32 6.42
CA ARG A 255 -14.09 3.44 6.90
C ARG A 255 -14.27 2.29 5.94
N THR A 256 -14.29 1.09 6.49
CA THR A 256 -14.57 -0.14 5.76
C THR A 256 -15.83 -0.79 6.28
N GLU A 257 -16.57 -1.44 5.39
CA GLU A 257 -17.73 -2.27 5.70
C GLU A 257 -17.54 -3.64 5.05
N ASN A 258 -17.61 -4.70 5.85
CA ASN A 258 -17.46 -6.10 5.41
C ASN A 258 -16.13 -6.37 4.64
N MET A 259 -15.08 -5.63 4.94
CA MET A 259 -13.82 -5.63 4.19
C MET A 259 -12.60 -5.90 5.08
N THR A 260 -12.52 -5.28 6.26
CA THR A 260 -11.40 -5.52 7.19
C THR A 260 -11.53 -6.88 7.83
N TYR A 261 -10.54 -7.75 7.57
CA TYR A 261 -10.52 -9.10 8.14
C TYR A 261 -10.00 -9.09 9.58
N VAL A 262 -10.68 -9.82 10.41
CA VAL A 262 -10.32 -10.07 11.82
C VAL A 262 -9.89 -11.52 11.90
N ASP A 263 -8.67 -11.78 12.33
CA ASP A 263 -8.13 -13.12 12.54
C ASP A 263 -7.99 -13.38 14.04
N GLY A 264 -8.79 -14.28 14.56
CA GLY A 264 -8.78 -14.61 15.97
C GLY A 264 -9.33 -16.00 16.23
N ASP A 265 -8.84 -16.66 17.28
CA ASP A 265 -9.19 -18.04 17.64
C ASP A 265 -10.69 -18.29 17.79
N ARG A 266 -11.43 -17.28 18.23
CA ARG A 266 -12.88 -17.39 18.48
C ARG A 266 -13.73 -16.62 17.46
N TYR A 267 -13.14 -15.68 16.76
CA TYR A 267 -13.86 -14.71 15.94
C TYR A 267 -13.03 -14.38 14.69
N ALA A 268 -13.09 -15.27 13.70
CA ALA A 268 -12.47 -15.01 12.40
C ALA A 268 -13.51 -14.56 11.39
N GLY A 269 -13.18 -13.61 10.54
CA GLY A 269 -14.05 -13.12 9.48
C GLY A 269 -13.93 -11.62 9.22
N PHE A 270 -14.76 -11.13 8.31
CA PHE A 270 -14.77 -9.70 8.00
C PHE A 270 -15.57 -8.91 9.04
N ALA A 271 -15.00 -7.85 9.57
CA ALA A 271 -15.70 -6.93 10.47
C ALA A 271 -16.91 -6.30 9.75
N PRO A 272 -18.09 -6.20 10.38
CA PRO A 272 -19.22 -5.50 9.79
C PRO A 272 -18.88 -4.07 9.40
N ARG A 273 -18.07 -3.42 10.23
CA ARG A 273 -17.50 -2.10 9.98
C ARG A 273 -16.18 -1.94 10.74
N ALA A 274 -15.24 -1.21 10.14
CA ALA A 274 -14.06 -0.72 10.84
C ALA A 274 -13.79 0.75 10.47
N ASP A 275 -13.30 1.51 11.46
CA ASP A 275 -12.82 2.88 11.29
C ASP A 275 -11.30 2.87 11.50
N ALA A 276 -10.54 3.39 10.54
CA ALA A 276 -9.09 3.46 10.57
C ALA A 276 -8.60 4.91 10.55
N VAL A 277 -7.57 5.20 11.32
CA VAL A 277 -6.87 6.49 11.35
C VAL A 277 -5.39 6.23 11.25
N GLU A 278 -4.72 6.93 10.35
CA GLU A 278 -3.27 6.99 10.27
C GLU A 278 -2.80 8.43 10.24
N ALA A 279 -1.68 8.70 10.89
CA ALA A 279 -1.01 9.99 10.83
C ALA A 279 0.50 9.78 10.92
N VAL A 280 1.26 10.49 10.10
CA VAL A 280 2.71 10.43 10.05
C VAL A 280 3.30 11.82 9.95
N ALA A 281 4.45 12.02 10.59
CA ALA A 281 5.28 13.19 10.46
C ALA A 281 6.74 12.77 10.27
N GLN A 282 7.41 13.37 9.28
CA GLN A 282 8.82 13.17 9.00
C GLN A 282 9.50 14.52 8.78
N TYR A 283 10.77 14.59 9.13
CA TYR A 283 11.62 15.74 8.82
C TYR A 283 12.91 15.27 8.16
N HIS A 284 13.19 15.77 6.96
CA HIS A 284 14.36 15.41 6.16
C HIS A 284 15.48 16.41 6.39
N PHE A 285 16.49 16.04 7.22
CA PHE A 285 17.66 16.88 7.42
C PHE A 285 18.62 16.80 6.23
N ASP A 286 19.27 17.90 5.89
CA ASP A 286 20.32 17.95 4.82
C ASP A 286 21.49 16.99 5.10
N SER A 287 21.67 16.58 6.35
CA SER A 287 22.65 15.57 6.77
C SER A 287 22.33 14.14 6.33
N GLY A 288 21.16 13.91 5.71
CA GLY A 288 20.67 12.57 5.35
C GLY A 288 19.89 11.86 6.47
N VAL A 289 19.72 12.47 7.63
CA VAL A 289 18.92 11.91 8.75
C VAL A 289 17.45 12.25 8.55
N THR A 290 16.56 11.26 8.70
CA THR A 290 15.11 11.44 8.65
C THR A 290 14.45 10.78 9.85
N PRO A 291 14.19 11.51 10.96
CA PRO A 291 13.31 11.04 12.01
C PRO A 291 11.85 11.01 11.52
N SER A 292 11.12 10.00 11.97
CA SER A 292 9.71 9.82 11.67
C SER A 292 8.95 9.39 12.91
N VAL A 293 7.69 9.82 12.98
CA VAL A 293 6.71 9.35 13.96
C VAL A 293 5.39 9.10 13.28
N ALA A 294 4.75 7.96 13.59
CA ALA A 294 3.42 7.66 13.08
C ALA A 294 2.51 7.08 14.17
N TYR A 295 1.23 7.31 14.02
CA TYR A 295 0.17 6.70 14.83
C TYR A 295 -0.83 6.03 13.91
N LEU A 296 -1.14 4.75 14.22
CA LEU A 296 -2.11 3.96 13.47
C LEU A 296 -3.12 3.35 14.44
N GLN A 297 -4.39 3.42 14.06
CA GLN A 297 -5.48 2.77 14.81
C GLN A 297 -6.56 2.28 13.85
N THR A 298 -6.98 1.03 14.03
CA THR A 298 -8.18 0.47 13.42
C THR A 298 -9.10 -0.02 14.50
N ARG A 299 -10.34 0.44 14.49
CA ARG A 299 -11.37 0.04 15.44
C ARG A 299 -12.51 -0.67 14.73
N GLY A 300 -12.65 -1.97 15.00
CA GLY A 300 -13.82 -2.75 14.61
C GLY A 300 -15.05 -2.26 15.36
N ARG A 301 -16.16 -2.14 14.64
CA ARG A 301 -17.44 -1.66 15.17
C ARG A 301 -18.50 -2.72 15.07
N ASN A 302 -19.31 -2.82 16.13
CA ASN A 302 -20.44 -3.74 16.19
C ASN A 302 -20.04 -5.21 15.90
N LEU A 303 -18.86 -5.62 16.37
CA LEU A 303 -18.41 -7.00 16.21
C LEU A 303 -19.35 -7.93 16.98
N PRO A 304 -19.96 -8.96 16.34
CA PRO A 304 -20.91 -9.84 16.96
C PRO A 304 -20.34 -10.52 18.22
N GLY A 305 -21.05 -10.39 19.34
CA GLY A 305 -20.64 -10.95 20.64
C GLY A 305 -19.50 -10.24 21.36
N ILE A 306 -18.96 -9.14 20.79
CA ILE A 306 -17.81 -8.38 21.31
C ILE A 306 -18.16 -6.90 21.49
N GLY A 307 -18.85 -6.30 20.51
CA GLY A 307 -19.08 -4.86 20.44
C GLY A 307 -17.96 -4.15 19.69
N ASP A 308 -17.52 -2.99 20.17
CA ASP A 308 -16.43 -2.20 19.57
C ASP A 308 -15.08 -2.62 20.17
N ALA A 309 -14.08 -2.90 19.34
CA ALA A 309 -12.74 -3.24 19.77
C ALA A 309 -11.66 -2.66 18.87
N ASP A 310 -10.51 -2.29 19.46
CA ASP A 310 -9.34 -1.91 18.67
C ASP A 310 -8.72 -3.19 18.05
N LEU A 311 -8.57 -3.20 16.72
CA LEU A 311 -7.98 -4.29 15.94
C LEU A 311 -6.49 -4.05 15.71
N VAL A 312 -6.11 -2.80 15.42
CA VAL A 312 -4.74 -2.31 15.29
C VAL A 312 -4.65 -1.02 16.12
N LYS A 313 -3.57 -0.88 16.88
CA LYS A 313 -3.28 0.38 17.58
C LYS A 313 -1.84 0.44 18.00
N TYR A 314 -1.06 1.35 17.42
CA TYR A 314 0.32 1.52 17.80
C TYR A 314 0.86 2.92 17.48
N LEU A 315 1.96 3.25 18.13
CA LEU A 315 2.84 4.36 17.79
C LEU A 315 4.10 3.79 17.16
N ASP A 316 4.57 4.40 16.11
CA ASP A 316 5.82 4.07 15.44
C ASP A 316 6.82 5.21 15.51
N LEU A 317 8.08 4.89 15.76
CA LEU A 317 9.19 5.81 15.83
C LEU A 317 10.32 5.28 14.95
N ALA A 318 10.68 6.00 13.91
CA ALA A 318 11.75 5.61 13.01
C ALA A 318 12.84 6.68 12.92
N LEU A 319 14.06 6.22 12.72
CA LEU A 319 15.20 7.07 12.37
C LEU A 319 15.90 6.43 11.18
N ASN A 320 15.78 7.06 10.02
CA ASN A 320 16.48 6.65 8.81
C ASN A 320 17.71 7.53 8.58
N TYR A 321 18.78 6.93 8.07
CA TYR A 321 19.96 7.64 7.60
C TYR A 321 20.32 7.21 6.18
N SER A 322 20.31 8.17 5.26
CA SER A 322 20.68 7.96 3.86
C SER A 322 22.16 8.27 3.67
N PHE A 323 22.98 7.27 3.39
CA PHE A 323 24.40 7.46 3.04
C PHE A 323 24.55 8.14 1.68
N ASN A 324 23.66 7.80 0.75
CA ASN A 324 23.54 8.37 -0.58
C ASN A 324 22.18 7.98 -1.18
N ALA A 325 21.96 8.26 -2.46
CA ALA A 325 20.71 7.94 -3.15
C ALA A 325 20.41 6.42 -3.29
N ASN A 326 21.38 5.55 -3.03
CA ASN A 326 21.28 4.11 -3.27
C ASN A 326 21.46 3.26 -2.00
N MET A 327 21.79 3.87 -0.87
CA MET A 327 22.05 3.15 0.37
C MET A 327 21.55 3.93 1.58
N SER A 328 20.78 3.28 2.40
CA SER A 328 20.29 3.81 3.69
C SER A 328 20.34 2.74 4.77
N THR A 329 20.24 3.18 6.01
CA THR A 329 20.05 2.33 7.18
C THR A 329 18.99 2.94 8.08
N TYR A 330 18.24 2.12 8.79
CA TYR A 330 17.23 2.63 9.72
C TYR A 330 17.12 1.79 11.00
N VAL A 331 16.57 2.44 12.01
CA VAL A 331 16.07 1.80 13.22
C VAL A 331 14.62 2.23 13.39
N GLU A 332 13.73 1.29 13.59
CA GLU A 332 12.30 1.53 13.74
C GLU A 332 11.76 0.80 14.97
N TYR A 333 10.87 1.46 15.70
CA TYR A 333 10.32 0.94 16.94
C TYR A 333 8.79 1.06 16.96
N LYS A 334 8.12 -0.07 16.84
CA LYS A 334 6.66 -0.19 16.89
C LYS A 334 6.20 -0.45 18.34
N LEU A 335 5.61 0.56 18.96
CA LEU A 335 5.04 0.48 20.30
C LEU A 335 3.56 0.09 20.19
N ASN A 336 3.26 -1.16 20.49
CA ASN A 336 1.89 -1.67 20.50
C ASN A 336 1.10 -1.09 21.69
N LEU A 337 -0.03 -0.45 21.39
CA LEU A 337 -0.93 0.18 22.36
C LEU A 337 -2.23 -0.62 22.58
N LEU A 338 -2.37 -1.81 21.97
CA LEU A 338 -3.51 -2.69 22.21
C LEU A 338 -3.50 -3.21 23.64
N GLN A 339 -4.62 -3.09 24.32
CA GLN A 339 -4.82 -3.66 25.65
C GLN A 339 -5.27 -5.12 25.53
N ARG A 340 -4.63 -6.03 26.27
CA ARG A 340 -4.97 -7.49 26.26
C ARG A 340 -6.45 -7.76 26.53
N GLN A 341 -7.12 -6.94 27.33
CA GLN A 341 -8.53 -7.09 27.69
C GLN A 341 -9.49 -6.69 26.56
N ASN A 342 -9.03 -5.87 25.62
CA ASN A 342 -9.80 -5.37 24.48
C ASN A 342 -9.36 -6.01 23.15
N ALA A 343 -8.38 -6.92 23.19
CA ALA A 343 -7.95 -7.65 22.01
C ALA A 343 -9.03 -8.66 21.62
N VAL A 344 -9.50 -8.58 20.39
CA VAL A 344 -10.47 -9.51 19.82
C VAL A 344 -9.77 -10.82 19.52
N GLY A 345 -9.82 -11.74 20.48
CA GLY A 345 -9.18 -13.04 20.39
C GLY A 345 -7.66 -13.03 20.60
N ALA A 346 -7.09 -14.14 21.06
CA ALA A 346 -5.66 -14.28 21.30
C ALA A 346 -4.83 -14.29 20.00
N GLY A 347 -5.46 -14.55 18.85
CA GLY A 347 -4.82 -14.59 17.54
C GLY A 347 -5.02 -13.32 16.70
N ALA A 348 -5.97 -12.45 17.06
CA ALA A 348 -6.22 -11.20 16.34
C ALA A 348 -5.43 -10.00 16.86
N ALA A 349 -4.75 -10.14 17.99
CA ALA A 349 -3.73 -9.19 18.35
C ALA A 349 -2.45 -9.58 17.59
N PRO A 350 -2.18 -9.01 16.43
CA PRO A 350 -0.86 -9.12 15.90
C PRO A 350 0.03 -8.47 16.96
N HIS A 351 0.62 -9.30 17.80
CA HIS A 351 1.81 -8.98 18.54
C HIS A 351 1.67 -7.90 19.62
N VAL A 352 1.15 -8.31 20.78
CA VAL A 352 1.35 -7.56 22.03
C VAL A 352 2.84 -7.60 22.37
N GLY A 353 3.64 -6.80 21.69
CA GLY A 353 5.08 -6.71 21.90
C GLY A 353 5.65 -5.46 21.25
N ASN A 354 6.70 -4.94 21.81
CA ASN A 354 7.51 -3.90 21.18
C ASN A 354 8.39 -4.57 20.11
N ARG A 355 8.54 -3.93 18.96
CA ARG A 355 9.44 -4.36 17.91
C ARG A 355 10.47 -3.29 17.65
N LEU A 356 11.72 -3.70 17.57
CA LEU A 356 12.83 -2.89 17.10
C LEU A 356 13.33 -3.53 15.81
N GLN A 357 13.47 -2.75 14.78
CA GLN A 357 14.00 -3.18 13.50
C GLN A 357 15.26 -2.40 13.18
N VAL A 358 16.26 -3.08 12.62
CA VAL A 358 17.50 -2.50 12.12
C VAL A 358 17.73 -3.02 10.71
N GLU A 359 17.81 -2.12 9.75
CA GLU A 359 18.24 -2.39 8.37
C GLU A 359 19.62 -1.77 8.14
N VAL A 360 20.51 -2.52 7.49
CA VAL A 360 21.87 -2.07 7.16
C VAL A 360 22.10 -2.24 5.66
#